data_27bf915787f8d65d67bafe8e37cfe630
#
_entry.id   27bf915787f8d65d67bafe8e37cfe630
#
_cell.length_a   1.000
_cell.length_b   1.000
_cell.length_c   1.000
_cell.angle_alpha   90.00
_cell.angle_beta   90.00
_cell.angle_gamma   90.00
#
_symmetry.space_group_name_H-M   'P 1'
#
loop_
_entity.id
_entity.type
_entity.pdbx_description
1 polymer ?
#
loop_
_entity_poly.entity_id
_entity_poly.type
_entity_poly.pdbx_seq_one_letter_code
_entity_poly.pdbx_strand_id
1 'polypeptide(L)'
;MTALDKALVAPKNLNEDELAKMLASTDEGLWREIFAAAREVKAKCGKTEVLPRGLIECSNVCAKNCLYCGIRKGNDKTVRYRMPEEDVLGCINEVRRRGYPAVAFQAGEIEGEANTAYYERHIAMCRGLEVTLSLGEQTEEVYRRWKDAGAMRYLIRIETSNRELYAKIHPAECSFERRLGCIRMLKRLGYVTGSGVMIGLPGQTIDDLAHDIVFYGDENLDMVGMGPYVAHPDSLMPDSRYQLPTTNYQLSLRMIALTRLYLWNVNIVAATALEALDPENGRRRGIDAGANVIMTNLTPAKFRVGYDLYPGKVKT
;
A
#
# COMPACT_ATOMS: atom_id res chain seq x y z
N MET A 1 -29.29 3.56 -17.15
CA MET A 1 -28.10 4.13 -16.49
C MET A 1 -27.02 3.06 -16.50
N THR A 2 -25.91 3.31 -17.15
CA THR A 2 -24.79 2.37 -17.19
C THR A 2 -24.10 2.28 -15.81
N ALA A 3 -23.26 1.27 -15.59
CA ALA A 3 -22.48 1.19 -14.36
C ALA A 3 -21.56 2.43 -14.19
N LEU A 4 -21.02 2.95 -15.30
CA LEU A 4 -20.19 4.16 -15.26
C LEU A 4 -21.01 5.40 -14.87
N ASP A 5 -22.23 5.54 -15.40
CA ASP A 5 -23.14 6.62 -14.98
C ASP A 5 -23.41 6.56 -13.47
N LYS A 6 -23.65 5.37 -12.93
CA LYS A 6 -23.84 5.16 -11.49
C LYS A 6 -22.64 5.63 -10.67
N ALA A 7 -21.43 5.28 -11.11
CA ALA A 7 -20.19 5.65 -10.43
C ALA A 7 -19.97 7.17 -10.38
N LEU A 8 -20.47 7.92 -11.36
CA LEU A 8 -20.36 9.37 -11.45
C LEU A 8 -21.41 10.13 -10.63
N VAL A 9 -22.46 9.44 -10.16
CA VAL A 9 -23.53 10.04 -9.35
C VAL A 9 -23.16 10.12 -7.88
N ALA A 10 -22.62 9.03 -7.30
CA ALA A 10 -22.27 8.97 -5.89
C ALA A 10 -21.19 7.91 -5.60
N PRO A 11 -20.41 8.08 -4.52
CA PRO A 11 -19.50 7.03 -4.07
C PRO A 11 -20.29 5.79 -3.62
N LYS A 12 -19.65 4.62 -3.73
CA LYS A 12 -20.20 3.30 -3.37
C LYS A 12 -21.49 2.92 -4.11
N ASN A 13 -21.71 3.50 -5.30
CA ASN A 13 -22.92 3.27 -6.11
C ASN A 13 -22.76 2.14 -7.14
N LEU A 14 -21.62 1.43 -7.11
CA LEU A 14 -21.38 0.19 -7.85
C LEU A 14 -21.48 -0.99 -6.91
N ASN A 15 -22.08 -2.09 -7.36
CA ASN A 15 -22.00 -3.35 -6.65
C ASN A 15 -20.77 -4.17 -7.11
N GLU A 16 -20.48 -5.27 -6.39
CA GLU A 16 -19.34 -6.11 -6.64
C GLU A 16 -19.37 -6.74 -8.05
N ASP A 17 -20.53 -7.19 -8.52
CA ASP A 17 -20.71 -7.76 -9.87
C ASP A 17 -20.40 -6.73 -10.98
N GLU A 18 -20.80 -5.48 -10.78
CA GLU A 18 -20.52 -4.40 -11.72
C GLU A 18 -19.01 -4.10 -11.78
N LEU A 19 -18.34 -4.08 -10.62
CA LEU A 19 -16.88 -3.93 -10.53
C LEU A 19 -16.16 -5.10 -11.20
N ALA A 20 -16.59 -6.34 -10.95
CA ALA A 20 -16.01 -7.54 -11.55
C ALA A 20 -16.17 -7.53 -13.09
N LYS A 21 -17.35 -7.18 -13.61
CA LYS A 21 -17.59 -7.05 -15.05
C LYS A 21 -16.71 -5.99 -15.71
N MET A 22 -16.54 -4.84 -15.05
CA MET A 22 -15.62 -3.81 -15.54
C MET A 22 -14.16 -4.31 -15.54
N LEU A 23 -13.70 -4.93 -14.45
CA LEU A 23 -12.33 -5.47 -14.35
C LEU A 23 -12.04 -6.54 -15.40
N ALA A 24 -13.01 -7.41 -15.68
CA ALA A 24 -12.90 -8.48 -16.68
C ALA A 24 -12.91 -7.96 -18.13
N SER A 25 -13.39 -6.73 -18.38
CA SER A 25 -13.55 -6.21 -19.72
C SER A 25 -12.21 -6.03 -20.43
N THR A 26 -12.15 -6.45 -21.67
CA THR A 26 -11.03 -6.23 -22.62
C THR A 26 -11.29 -5.06 -23.55
N ASP A 27 -12.43 -4.37 -23.42
CA ASP A 27 -12.80 -3.22 -24.25
C ASP A 27 -11.96 -1.99 -23.90
N GLU A 28 -11.07 -1.63 -24.78
CA GLU A 28 -10.20 -0.47 -24.69
C GLU A 28 -10.99 0.87 -24.70
N GLY A 29 -12.16 0.90 -25.38
CA GLY A 29 -13.05 2.05 -25.40
C GLY A 29 -13.62 2.33 -24.00
N LEU A 30 -14.18 1.30 -23.39
CA LEU A 30 -14.69 1.36 -22.01
C LEU A 30 -13.59 1.78 -21.03
N TRP A 31 -12.37 1.26 -21.16
CA TRP A 31 -11.28 1.64 -20.26
C TRP A 31 -10.83 3.10 -20.41
N ARG A 32 -10.87 3.64 -21.63
CA ARG A 32 -10.62 5.08 -21.83
C ARG A 32 -11.66 5.95 -21.12
N GLU A 33 -12.93 5.55 -21.17
CA GLU A 33 -14.03 6.23 -20.47
C GLU A 33 -13.87 6.12 -18.94
N ILE A 34 -13.58 4.92 -18.41
CA ILE A 34 -13.34 4.70 -16.97
C ILE A 34 -12.19 5.56 -16.46
N PHE A 35 -11.04 5.60 -17.15
CA PHE A 35 -9.93 6.45 -16.76
C PHE A 35 -10.27 7.95 -16.83
N ALA A 36 -11.06 8.38 -17.81
CA ALA A 36 -11.53 9.75 -17.90
C ALA A 36 -12.44 10.10 -16.72
N ALA A 37 -13.39 9.25 -16.41
CA ALA A 37 -14.29 9.38 -15.27
C ALA A 37 -13.54 9.40 -13.92
N ALA A 38 -12.53 8.54 -13.75
CA ALA A 38 -11.71 8.54 -12.54
C ALA A 38 -10.94 9.87 -12.34
N ARG A 39 -10.43 10.48 -13.43
CA ARG A 39 -9.83 11.81 -13.38
C ARG A 39 -10.84 12.90 -13.04
N GLU A 40 -12.06 12.83 -13.57
CA GLU A 40 -13.14 13.75 -13.25
C GLU A 40 -13.52 13.69 -11.77
N VAL A 41 -13.74 12.48 -11.22
CA VAL A 41 -14.02 12.27 -9.80
C VAL A 41 -12.87 12.76 -8.93
N LYS A 42 -11.63 12.46 -9.32
CA LYS A 42 -10.42 12.95 -8.63
C LYS A 42 -10.44 14.49 -8.54
N ALA A 43 -10.79 15.18 -9.64
CA ALA A 43 -10.87 16.62 -9.68
C ALA A 43 -12.03 17.16 -8.81
N LYS A 44 -13.21 16.56 -8.90
CA LYS A 44 -14.38 16.91 -8.07
C LYS A 44 -14.07 16.81 -6.56
N CYS A 45 -13.22 15.87 -6.16
CA CYS A 45 -12.82 15.68 -4.76
C CYS A 45 -11.60 16.53 -4.32
N GLY A 46 -11.09 17.43 -5.16
CA GLY A 46 -9.90 18.24 -4.85
C GLY A 46 -8.62 17.42 -4.69
N LYS A 47 -8.53 16.24 -5.35
CA LYS A 47 -7.36 15.34 -5.27
C LYS A 47 -6.42 15.46 -6.47
N THR A 48 -6.47 16.56 -7.18
CA THR A 48 -5.63 16.83 -8.36
C THR A 48 -4.17 17.08 -7.98
N GLU A 49 -3.95 17.67 -6.82
CA GLU A 49 -2.59 17.85 -6.28
C GLU A 49 -1.99 16.48 -5.93
N VAL A 50 -0.74 16.28 -6.34
CA VAL A 50 0.04 15.10 -5.98
C VAL A 50 0.73 15.35 -4.65
N LEU A 51 0.44 14.51 -3.66
CA LEU A 51 0.96 14.61 -2.30
C LEU A 51 2.25 13.78 -2.17
N PRO A 52 3.45 14.41 -2.17
CA PRO A 52 4.69 13.71 -1.95
C PRO A 52 4.87 13.35 -0.47
N ARG A 53 5.41 12.16 -0.22
CA ARG A 53 5.81 11.71 1.12
C ARG A 53 7.23 11.16 1.06
N GLY A 54 8.08 11.55 2.00
CA GLY A 54 9.39 10.96 2.16
C GLY A 54 9.27 9.57 2.79
N LEU A 55 9.64 8.52 2.05
CA LEU A 55 9.66 7.15 2.54
C LEU A 55 11.03 6.85 3.16
N ILE A 56 11.03 6.35 4.39
CA ILE A 56 12.23 5.91 5.12
C ILE A 56 12.03 4.45 5.53
N GLU A 57 12.84 3.56 4.96
CA GLU A 57 12.84 2.13 5.24
C GLU A 57 13.79 1.84 6.40
N CYS A 58 13.29 2.01 7.63
CA CYS A 58 14.13 2.04 8.85
C CYS A 58 14.77 0.71 9.20
N SER A 59 14.16 -0.42 8.83
CA SER A 59 14.69 -1.75 9.12
C SER A 59 14.06 -2.81 8.22
N ASN A 60 14.86 -3.78 7.79
CA ASN A 60 14.37 -4.98 7.08
C ASN A 60 14.30 -6.22 8.00
N VAL A 61 14.52 -6.06 9.30
CA VAL A 61 14.32 -7.14 10.27
C VAL A 61 12.82 -7.37 10.43
N CYS A 62 12.36 -8.59 10.17
CA CYS A 62 10.95 -8.95 10.24
C CYS A 62 10.77 -10.28 11.00
N ALA A 63 9.77 -10.34 11.86
CA ALA A 63 9.41 -11.57 12.58
C ALA A 63 8.48 -12.47 11.75
N LYS A 64 7.84 -11.93 10.70
CA LYS A 64 6.90 -12.67 9.84
C LYS A 64 7.61 -13.40 8.70
N ASN A 65 6.98 -14.47 8.23
CA ASN A 65 7.50 -15.28 7.12
C ASN A 65 6.53 -15.34 5.94
N CYS A 66 5.94 -14.19 5.59
CA CYS A 66 5.00 -14.09 4.47
C CYS A 66 5.63 -14.60 3.18
N LEU A 67 4.95 -15.51 2.47
CA LEU A 67 5.55 -16.33 1.41
C LEU A 67 6.02 -15.49 0.19
N TYR A 68 5.41 -14.34 -0.03
CA TYR A 68 5.68 -13.43 -1.14
C TYR A 68 6.83 -12.45 -0.89
N CYS A 69 7.32 -12.32 0.36
CA CYS A 69 8.12 -11.17 0.78
C CYS A 69 9.63 -11.48 0.77
N GLY A 70 10.42 -10.67 0.06
CA GLY A 70 11.87 -10.82 0.01
C GLY A 70 12.56 -10.61 1.36
N ILE A 71 11.97 -9.81 2.27
CA ILE A 71 12.53 -9.60 3.63
C ILE A 71 11.88 -10.49 4.70
N ARG A 72 11.18 -11.57 4.31
CA ARG A 72 10.62 -12.53 5.26
C ARG A 72 11.68 -13.10 6.20
N LYS A 73 11.26 -13.50 7.41
CA LYS A 73 12.17 -14.00 8.47
C LYS A 73 13.10 -15.09 7.96
N GLY A 74 12.57 -16.04 7.21
CA GLY A 74 13.29 -17.22 6.72
C GLY A 74 14.13 -17.00 5.46
N ASN A 75 14.25 -15.76 4.95
CA ASN A 75 15.20 -15.47 3.88
C ASN A 75 16.57 -15.13 4.47
N ASP A 76 17.46 -16.11 4.48
CA ASP A 76 18.84 -16.03 5.00
C ASP A 76 19.80 -15.28 4.06
N LYS A 77 19.43 -15.08 2.79
CA LYS A 77 20.22 -14.29 1.84
C LYS A 77 20.10 -12.78 2.08
N THR A 78 19.10 -12.35 2.85
CA THR A 78 18.86 -10.94 3.12
C THR A 78 19.81 -10.41 4.19
N VAL A 79 20.67 -9.46 3.84
CA VAL A 79 21.51 -8.74 4.82
C VAL A 79 20.61 -7.85 5.67
N ARG A 80 20.50 -8.18 6.97
CA ARG A 80 19.60 -7.50 7.90
C ARG A 80 20.22 -6.21 8.40
N TYR A 81 19.38 -5.17 8.53
CA TYR A 81 19.76 -3.90 9.11
C TYR A 81 18.65 -3.29 9.95
N ARG A 82 19.04 -2.43 10.86
CA ARG A 82 18.24 -1.39 11.49
C ARG A 82 19.05 -0.09 11.38
N MET A 83 18.42 0.94 10.85
CA MET A 83 19.10 2.23 10.67
C MET A 83 19.49 2.82 12.03
N PRO A 84 20.73 3.34 12.18
CA PRO A 84 21.09 4.19 13.31
C PRO A 84 20.23 5.46 13.36
N GLU A 85 20.04 6.00 14.55
CA GLU A 85 19.20 7.18 14.80
C GLU A 85 19.66 8.40 13.98
N GLU A 86 20.97 8.59 13.83
CA GLU A 86 21.60 9.64 13.04
C GLU A 86 21.24 9.57 11.54
N ASP A 87 21.21 8.35 10.97
CA ASP A 87 20.83 8.14 9.57
C ASP A 87 19.31 8.43 9.37
N VAL A 88 18.47 8.05 10.34
CA VAL A 88 17.03 8.36 10.29
C VAL A 88 16.80 9.87 10.40
N LEU A 89 17.50 10.55 11.30
CA LEU A 89 17.44 12.01 11.43
C LEU A 89 17.91 12.70 10.14
N GLY A 90 18.96 12.20 9.50
CA GLY A 90 19.42 12.67 8.19
C GLY A 90 18.32 12.60 7.13
N CYS A 91 17.57 11.47 7.09
CA CYS A 91 16.44 11.32 6.17
C CYS A 91 15.28 12.28 6.50
N ILE A 92 14.95 12.46 7.79
CA ILE A 92 13.90 13.41 8.21
C ILE A 92 14.27 14.85 7.79
N ASN A 93 15.54 15.22 7.93
CA ASN A 93 16.03 16.54 7.49
C ASN A 93 15.95 16.70 5.96
N GLU A 94 16.20 15.63 5.20
CA GLU A 94 16.04 15.63 3.75
C GLU A 94 14.55 15.77 3.35
N VAL A 95 13.59 15.17 4.09
CA VAL A 95 12.14 15.41 3.91
C VAL A 95 11.84 16.91 4.03
N ARG A 96 12.37 17.57 5.09
CA ARG A 96 12.17 19.00 5.30
C ARG A 96 12.83 19.84 4.21
N ARG A 97 14.06 19.53 3.83
CA ARG A 97 14.80 20.24 2.77
C ARG A 97 14.07 20.22 1.43
N ARG A 98 13.40 19.11 1.12
CA ARG A 98 12.56 18.98 -0.09
C ARG A 98 11.21 19.66 0.02
N GLY A 99 10.85 20.21 1.17
CA GLY A 99 9.54 20.81 1.40
C GLY A 99 8.39 19.78 1.40
N TYR A 100 8.67 18.50 1.66
CA TYR A 100 7.60 17.50 1.73
C TYR A 100 6.80 17.67 3.03
N PRO A 101 5.46 17.65 2.97
CA PRO A 101 4.63 17.84 4.15
C PRO A 101 4.58 16.61 5.07
N ALA A 102 5.04 15.45 4.58
CA ALA A 102 4.84 14.18 5.27
C ALA A 102 6.04 13.24 5.13
N VAL A 103 6.23 12.42 6.16
CA VAL A 103 7.17 11.31 6.21
C VAL A 103 6.42 9.99 6.43
N ALA A 104 6.93 8.90 5.86
CA ALA A 104 6.44 7.56 6.08
C ALA A 104 7.60 6.67 6.57
N PHE A 105 7.45 6.11 7.77
CA PHE A 105 8.36 5.08 8.27
C PHE A 105 7.83 3.69 7.89
N GLN A 106 8.65 2.93 7.20
CA GLN A 106 8.36 1.56 6.81
C GLN A 106 9.43 0.62 7.34
N ALA A 107 9.02 -0.55 7.83
CA ALA A 107 9.96 -1.58 8.27
C ALA A 107 9.34 -2.97 8.20
N GLY A 108 10.19 -3.99 8.39
CA GLY A 108 9.72 -5.31 8.77
C GLY A 108 9.01 -5.26 10.12
N GLU A 109 8.09 -6.20 10.33
CA GLU A 109 7.27 -6.27 11.54
C GLU A 109 8.06 -6.88 12.69
N ILE A 110 8.22 -6.12 13.77
CA ILE A 110 8.88 -6.53 15.02
C ILE A 110 8.04 -6.01 16.20
N GLU A 111 7.79 -6.86 17.18
CA GLU A 111 7.20 -6.51 18.48
C GLU A 111 8.30 -6.27 19.53
N GLY A 112 7.94 -5.65 20.65
CA GLY A 112 8.77 -5.47 21.83
C GLY A 112 9.20 -4.04 22.12
N GLU A 113 9.52 -3.78 23.41
CA GLU A 113 9.74 -2.44 23.95
C GLU A 113 10.85 -1.67 23.22
N ALA A 114 11.99 -2.33 22.92
CA ALA A 114 13.09 -1.67 22.24
C ALA A 114 12.69 -1.15 20.84
N ASN A 115 11.78 -1.86 20.15
CA ASN A 115 11.24 -1.44 18.85
C ASN A 115 10.24 -0.31 19.02
N THR A 116 9.36 -0.41 20.01
CA THR A 116 8.37 0.62 20.33
C THR A 116 9.05 1.94 20.64
N ALA A 117 10.01 1.96 21.55
CA ALA A 117 10.77 3.15 21.94
C ALA A 117 11.62 3.73 20.79
N TYR A 118 12.16 2.87 19.91
CA TYR A 118 12.88 3.33 18.73
C TYR A 118 11.98 4.21 17.85
N TYR A 119 10.77 3.76 17.53
CA TYR A 119 9.86 4.56 16.69
C TYR A 119 9.27 5.76 17.42
N GLU A 120 8.99 5.68 18.73
CA GLU A 120 8.56 6.84 19.52
C GLU A 120 9.54 8.01 19.38
N ARG A 121 10.85 7.75 19.56
CA ARG A 121 11.87 8.79 19.40
C ARG A 121 11.88 9.38 17.98
N HIS A 122 11.80 8.55 16.95
CA HIS A 122 11.81 9.03 15.57
C HIS A 122 10.54 9.81 15.20
N ILE A 123 9.39 9.38 15.69
CA ILE A 123 8.14 10.13 15.53
C ILE A 123 8.25 11.51 16.19
N ALA A 124 8.78 11.58 17.42
CA ALA A 124 8.97 12.85 18.12
C ALA A 124 9.93 13.82 17.39
N MET A 125 10.89 13.31 16.62
CA MET A 125 11.78 14.12 15.76
C MET A 125 11.06 14.73 14.56
N CYS A 126 9.88 14.26 14.18
CA CYS A 126 9.14 14.69 12.97
C CYS A 126 8.23 15.90 13.23
N ARG A 127 8.49 16.73 14.25
CA ARG A 127 7.66 17.92 14.50
C ARG A 127 7.47 18.76 13.25
N GLY A 128 6.22 19.11 12.96
CA GLY A 128 5.83 19.88 11.79
C GLY A 128 5.64 19.03 10.52
N LEU A 129 5.83 17.71 10.58
CA LEU A 129 5.57 16.78 9.49
C LEU A 129 4.40 15.85 9.86
N GLU A 130 3.57 15.51 8.89
CA GLU A 130 2.62 14.41 9.04
C GLU A 130 3.35 13.06 9.03
N VAL A 131 3.21 12.28 10.10
CA VAL A 131 3.87 10.97 10.21
C VAL A 131 2.91 9.85 9.84
N THR A 132 3.32 9.02 8.87
CA THR A 132 2.68 7.76 8.51
C THR A 132 3.55 6.60 8.97
N LEU A 133 2.96 5.60 9.59
CA LEU A 133 3.65 4.36 9.97
C LEU A 133 3.19 3.18 9.10
N SER A 134 4.12 2.30 8.74
CA SER A 134 3.86 1.01 8.10
C SER A 134 4.81 -0.02 8.73
N LEU A 135 4.47 -0.46 9.95
CA LEU A 135 5.31 -1.23 10.86
C LEU A 135 4.69 -2.58 11.26
N GLY A 136 3.66 -3.01 10.52
CA GLY A 136 2.97 -4.28 10.73
C GLY A 136 1.98 -4.28 11.89
N GLU A 137 1.67 -5.46 12.40
CA GLU A 137 0.73 -5.70 13.49
C GLU A 137 1.38 -5.40 14.83
N GLN A 138 0.66 -4.68 15.70
CA GLN A 138 1.10 -4.35 17.06
C GLN A 138 -0.05 -4.50 18.04
N THR A 139 0.24 -4.35 19.33
CA THR A 139 -0.79 -4.24 20.36
C THR A 139 -1.45 -2.87 20.36
N GLU A 140 -2.63 -2.76 20.94
CA GLU A 140 -3.33 -1.48 21.11
C GLU A 140 -2.50 -0.46 21.88
N GLU A 141 -1.78 -0.93 22.91
CA GLU A 141 -0.89 -0.09 23.71
C GLU A 141 0.21 0.55 22.85
N VAL A 142 0.88 -0.23 22.00
CA VAL A 142 1.93 0.26 21.10
C VAL A 142 1.37 1.28 20.09
N TYR A 143 0.21 0.99 19.50
CA TYR A 143 -0.44 1.94 18.59
C TYR A 143 -0.79 3.24 19.31
N ARG A 144 -1.28 3.19 20.57
CA ARG A 144 -1.60 4.38 21.36
C ARG A 144 -0.34 5.20 21.64
N ARG A 145 0.73 4.56 22.09
CA ARG A 145 2.02 5.22 22.37
C ARG A 145 2.57 5.94 21.14
N TRP A 146 2.55 5.30 19.97
CA TRP A 146 3.02 5.94 18.74
C TRP A 146 2.11 7.09 18.29
N LYS A 147 0.81 6.99 18.54
CA LYS A 147 -0.11 8.09 18.30
C LYS A 147 0.17 9.28 19.21
N ASP A 148 0.37 9.03 20.48
CA ASP A 148 0.69 10.07 21.48
C ASP A 148 2.05 10.74 21.20
N ALA A 149 2.99 9.98 20.63
CA ALA A 149 4.26 10.52 20.15
C ALA A 149 4.12 11.42 18.89
N GLY A 150 2.96 11.40 18.19
CA GLY A 150 2.65 12.26 17.05
C GLY A 150 2.37 11.55 15.71
N ALA A 151 2.29 10.22 15.69
CA ALA A 151 1.91 9.51 14.46
C ALA A 151 0.41 9.71 14.18
N MET A 152 0.11 10.26 13.00
CA MET A 152 -1.27 10.55 12.62
C MET A 152 -1.88 9.50 11.69
N ARG A 153 -1.05 8.76 10.95
CA ARG A 153 -1.47 7.85 9.88
C ARG A 153 -0.84 6.48 10.08
N TYR A 154 -1.58 5.44 9.76
CA TYR A 154 -1.05 4.08 9.77
C TYR A 154 -1.53 3.32 8.54
N LEU A 155 -0.59 2.66 7.85
CA LEU A 155 -0.87 1.78 6.72
C LEU A 155 -0.51 0.35 7.10
N ILE A 156 -1.48 -0.55 7.12
CA ILE A 156 -1.27 -1.98 7.28
C ILE A 156 -2.02 -2.73 6.18
N ARG A 157 -1.30 -3.38 5.27
CA ARG A 157 -1.90 -4.01 4.10
C ARG A 157 -2.54 -5.33 4.48
N ILE A 158 -3.78 -5.53 4.03
CA ILE A 158 -4.49 -6.82 4.14
C ILE A 158 -3.98 -7.82 3.10
N GLU A 159 -3.40 -7.34 2.02
CA GLU A 159 -2.86 -8.04 0.84
C GLU A 159 -3.91 -8.71 -0.06
N THR A 160 -4.97 -9.22 0.50
CA THR A 160 -6.22 -9.66 -0.16
C THR A 160 -7.33 -9.73 0.89
N SER A 161 -8.54 -9.40 0.52
CA SER A 161 -9.73 -9.57 1.38
C SER A 161 -10.30 -10.99 1.35
N ASN A 162 -9.85 -11.83 0.41
CA ASN A 162 -10.18 -13.24 0.37
C ASN A 162 -9.40 -14.03 1.44
N ARG A 163 -10.12 -14.59 2.43
CA ARG A 163 -9.54 -15.31 3.58
C ARG A 163 -8.76 -16.56 3.18
N GLU A 164 -9.24 -17.30 2.19
CA GLU A 164 -8.56 -18.51 1.71
C GLU A 164 -7.26 -18.15 0.97
N LEU A 165 -7.29 -17.11 0.14
CA LEU A 165 -6.11 -16.61 -0.53
C LEU A 165 -5.12 -16.03 0.48
N TYR A 166 -5.59 -15.29 1.49
CA TYR A 166 -4.75 -14.78 2.58
C TYR A 166 -3.98 -15.93 3.28
N ALA A 167 -4.67 -17.02 3.60
CA ALA A 167 -4.05 -18.19 4.23
C ALA A 167 -3.03 -18.89 3.34
N LYS A 168 -3.20 -18.83 2.00
CA LYS A 168 -2.24 -19.42 1.04
C LYS A 168 -0.95 -18.61 0.88
N ILE A 169 -0.98 -17.30 1.15
CA ILE A 169 0.17 -16.40 0.96
C ILE A 169 0.89 -16.04 2.27
N HIS A 170 0.33 -16.43 3.40
CA HIS A 170 0.90 -16.19 4.72
C HIS A 170 1.20 -17.50 5.45
N PRO A 171 2.15 -17.52 6.40
CA PRO A 171 2.35 -18.69 7.25
C PRO A 171 1.16 -18.88 8.22
N ALA A 172 0.99 -20.11 8.71
CA ALA A 172 -0.19 -20.51 9.49
C ALA A 172 -0.41 -19.68 10.78
N GLU A 173 0.65 -19.09 11.34
CA GLU A 173 0.59 -18.20 12.51
C GLU A 173 0.08 -16.79 12.18
N CYS A 174 -0.07 -16.43 10.90
CA CYS A 174 -0.60 -15.14 10.49
C CYS A 174 -2.10 -15.23 10.24
N SER A 175 -2.89 -14.66 11.13
CA SER A 175 -4.35 -14.69 11.06
C SER A 175 -4.89 -13.48 10.28
N PHE A 176 -5.80 -13.74 9.33
CA PHE A 176 -6.60 -12.71 8.67
C PHE A 176 -7.37 -11.86 9.68
N GLU A 177 -7.99 -12.51 10.68
CA GLU A 177 -8.77 -11.83 11.71
C GLU A 177 -7.91 -10.89 12.56
N ARG A 178 -6.68 -11.31 12.91
CA ARG A 178 -5.74 -10.44 13.62
C ARG A 178 -5.38 -9.21 12.78
N ARG A 179 -5.08 -9.41 11.49
CA ARG A 179 -4.77 -8.33 10.56
C ARG A 179 -5.94 -7.35 10.42
N LEU A 180 -7.14 -7.85 10.21
CA LEU A 180 -8.36 -7.06 10.15
C LEU A 180 -8.65 -6.36 11.49
N GLY A 181 -8.45 -7.07 12.60
CA GLY A 181 -8.56 -6.51 13.95
C GLY A 181 -7.63 -5.32 14.18
N CYS A 182 -6.39 -5.38 13.67
CA CYS A 182 -5.45 -4.25 13.72
C CYS A 182 -5.96 -3.05 12.90
N ILE A 183 -6.49 -3.25 11.69
CA ILE A 183 -7.07 -2.17 10.87
C ILE A 183 -8.20 -1.47 11.65
N ARG A 184 -9.12 -2.24 12.20
CA ARG A 184 -10.26 -1.71 12.97
C ARG A 184 -9.82 -1.03 14.27
N MET A 185 -8.79 -1.56 14.93
CA MET A 185 -8.20 -0.97 16.12
C MET A 185 -7.58 0.40 15.84
N LEU A 186 -6.80 0.52 14.77
CA LEU A 186 -6.22 1.78 14.33
C LEU A 186 -7.28 2.85 14.08
N LYS A 187 -8.42 2.47 13.47
CA LYS A 187 -9.55 3.38 13.29
C LYS A 187 -10.16 3.83 14.64
N ARG A 188 -10.40 2.90 15.58
CA ARG A 188 -10.93 3.24 16.91
C ARG A 188 -10.00 4.18 17.66
N LEU A 189 -8.68 4.05 17.48
CA LEU A 189 -7.68 4.95 18.04
C LEU A 189 -7.60 6.30 17.32
N GLY A 190 -8.38 6.50 16.25
CA GLY A 190 -8.45 7.76 15.50
C GLY A 190 -7.26 8.01 14.57
N TYR A 191 -6.56 6.97 14.13
CA TYR A 191 -5.62 7.10 13.04
C TYR A 191 -6.35 7.34 11.71
N VAL A 192 -5.76 8.15 10.84
CA VAL A 192 -6.05 8.09 9.42
C VAL A 192 -5.52 6.75 8.92
N THR A 193 -6.44 5.80 8.70
CA THR A 193 -6.10 4.38 8.53
C THR A 193 -6.10 3.98 7.07
N GLY A 194 -5.03 3.29 6.67
CA GLY A 194 -4.89 2.75 5.33
C GLY A 194 -4.68 1.25 5.31
N SER A 195 -5.14 0.64 4.22
CA SER A 195 -4.83 -0.74 3.87
C SER A 195 -4.57 -0.85 2.37
N GLY A 196 -4.54 -2.05 1.84
CA GLY A 196 -4.35 -2.29 0.41
C GLY A 196 -4.04 -3.74 0.12
N VAL A 197 -3.99 -4.05 -1.16
CA VAL A 197 -3.83 -5.42 -1.66
C VAL A 197 -2.71 -5.51 -2.69
N MET A 198 -2.24 -6.73 -2.92
CA MET A 198 -1.45 -7.07 -4.09
C MET A 198 -2.37 -7.52 -5.22
N ILE A 199 -2.02 -7.16 -6.44
CA ILE A 199 -2.80 -7.44 -7.64
C ILE A 199 -2.03 -8.42 -8.51
N GLY A 200 -2.68 -9.56 -8.83
CA GLY A 200 -2.07 -10.64 -9.58
C GLY A 200 -1.35 -11.66 -8.71
N LEU A 201 -1.84 -11.92 -7.51
CA LEU A 201 -1.38 -13.02 -6.66
C LEU A 201 -1.71 -14.38 -7.28
N PRO A 202 -0.87 -15.40 -7.04
CA PRO A 202 -1.19 -16.78 -7.39
C PRO A 202 -2.58 -17.22 -6.92
N GLY A 203 -3.46 -17.58 -7.87
CA GLY A 203 -4.81 -18.02 -7.59
C GLY A 203 -5.83 -16.92 -7.30
N GLN A 204 -5.45 -15.63 -7.41
CA GLN A 204 -6.37 -14.50 -7.30
C GLN A 204 -7.28 -14.42 -8.54
N THR A 205 -8.56 -14.16 -8.33
CA THR A 205 -9.58 -14.00 -9.36
C THR A 205 -9.96 -12.52 -9.57
N ILE A 206 -10.74 -12.25 -10.61
CA ILE A 206 -11.32 -10.91 -10.83
C ILE A 206 -12.35 -10.59 -9.74
N ASP A 207 -13.09 -11.59 -9.26
CA ASP A 207 -14.07 -11.42 -8.20
C ASP A 207 -13.36 -11.06 -6.88
N ASP A 208 -12.20 -11.66 -6.58
CA ASP A 208 -11.38 -11.26 -5.43
C ASP A 208 -10.99 -9.78 -5.50
N LEU A 209 -10.60 -9.31 -6.68
CA LEU A 209 -10.21 -7.91 -6.88
C LEU A 209 -11.40 -6.95 -6.77
N ALA A 210 -12.58 -7.34 -7.26
CA ALA A 210 -13.80 -6.57 -7.09
C ALA A 210 -14.19 -6.50 -5.60
N HIS A 211 -14.14 -7.63 -4.89
CA HIS A 211 -14.35 -7.71 -3.46
C HIS A 211 -13.34 -6.86 -2.66
N ASP A 212 -12.08 -6.81 -3.08
CA ASP A 212 -11.04 -5.96 -2.47
C ASP A 212 -11.43 -4.46 -2.53
N ILE A 213 -12.06 -3.99 -3.63
CA ILE A 213 -12.54 -2.60 -3.75
C ILE A 213 -13.71 -2.36 -2.77
N VAL A 214 -14.67 -3.29 -2.69
CA VAL A 214 -15.80 -3.21 -1.76
C VAL A 214 -15.29 -3.21 -0.32
N PHE A 215 -14.36 -4.10 0.01
CA PHE A 215 -13.70 -4.17 1.32
C PHE A 215 -13.11 -2.82 1.77
N TYR A 216 -12.46 -2.07 0.88
CA TYR A 216 -11.96 -0.74 1.24
C TYR A 216 -13.08 0.21 1.68
N GLY A 217 -14.24 0.09 1.05
CA GLY A 217 -15.42 0.87 1.41
C GLY A 217 -16.08 0.42 2.70
N ASP A 218 -16.17 -0.88 2.94
CA ASP A 218 -16.79 -1.46 4.15
C ASP A 218 -15.98 -1.17 5.40
N GLU A 219 -14.65 -1.27 5.30
CA GLU A 219 -13.75 -0.89 6.37
C GLU A 219 -13.55 0.64 6.46
N ASN A 220 -14.20 1.41 5.58
CA ASN A 220 -14.15 2.87 5.54
C ASN A 220 -12.72 3.40 5.62
N LEU A 221 -11.86 2.93 4.70
CA LEU A 221 -10.45 3.28 4.68
C LEU A 221 -10.23 4.72 4.21
N ASP A 222 -9.27 5.41 4.82
CA ASP A 222 -8.87 6.78 4.48
C ASP A 222 -7.75 6.82 3.41
N MET A 223 -6.99 5.72 3.32
CA MET A 223 -5.86 5.56 2.41
C MET A 223 -5.83 4.16 1.81
N VAL A 224 -5.47 4.06 0.53
CA VAL A 224 -5.29 2.77 -0.15
C VAL A 224 -3.91 2.69 -0.82
N GLY A 225 -3.16 1.64 -0.47
CA GLY A 225 -1.86 1.32 -1.02
C GLY A 225 -1.87 -0.02 -1.75
N MET A 226 -2.28 -0.04 -3.01
CA MET A 226 -2.31 -1.24 -3.83
C MET A 226 -1.29 -1.18 -4.97
N GLY A 227 -0.91 -2.33 -5.48
CA GLY A 227 0.00 -2.40 -6.62
C GLY A 227 0.22 -3.83 -7.11
N PRO A 228 0.89 -3.98 -8.27
CA PRO A 228 1.12 -5.28 -8.86
C PRO A 228 1.96 -6.18 -7.94
N TYR A 229 1.60 -7.45 -7.89
CA TYR A 229 2.49 -8.48 -7.37
C TYR A 229 3.65 -8.67 -8.35
N VAL A 230 4.86 -8.57 -7.82
CA VAL A 230 6.11 -8.84 -8.54
C VAL A 230 6.83 -9.93 -7.75
N ALA A 231 6.99 -11.11 -8.35
CA ALA A 231 7.56 -12.26 -7.66
C ALA A 231 9.03 -12.01 -7.31
N HIS A 232 9.37 -12.18 -6.02
CA HIS A 232 10.76 -12.15 -5.58
C HIS A 232 11.43 -13.49 -5.89
N PRO A 233 12.69 -13.52 -6.37
CA PRO A 233 13.40 -14.78 -6.67
C PRO A 233 13.48 -15.76 -5.50
N ASP A 234 13.56 -15.23 -4.26
CA ASP A 234 13.60 -16.03 -3.03
C ASP A 234 12.22 -16.14 -2.35
N SER A 235 11.12 -15.81 -3.05
CA SER A 235 9.77 -16.03 -2.51
C SER A 235 9.45 -17.52 -2.41
N LEU A 236 8.54 -17.87 -1.49
CA LEU A 236 8.03 -19.23 -1.35
C LEU A 236 6.69 -19.44 -2.06
N MET A 237 6.26 -18.44 -2.82
CA MET A 237 5.05 -18.53 -3.61
C MET A 237 5.24 -19.47 -4.79
N PRO A 238 4.24 -20.30 -5.11
CA PRO A 238 4.31 -21.15 -6.29
C PRO A 238 4.42 -20.27 -7.55
N ASP A 239 5.21 -20.72 -8.50
CA ASP A 239 5.21 -20.15 -9.85
C ASP A 239 3.87 -20.50 -10.50
N SER A 240 2.95 -19.56 -10.52
CA SER A 240 1.62 -19.77 -11.06
C SER A 240 1.43 -18.90 -12.31
N ARG A 241 1.16 -19.58 -13.42
CA ARG A 241 0.71 -18.91 -14.64
C ARG A 241 -0.73 -18.45 -14.43
N TYR A 242 -0.92 -17.14 -14.39
CA TYR A 242 -2.23 -16.54 -14.17
C TYR A 242 -3.12 -16.63 -15.40
N GLN A 243 -4.41 -16.82 -15.15
CA GLN A 243 -5.46 -16.60 -16.14
C GLN A 243 -6.22 -15.29 -15.82
N LEU A 244 -5.49 -14.21 -15.64
CA LEU A 244 -6.11 -12.88 -15.55
C LEU A 244 -6.25 -12.27 -16.96
N PRO A 245 -7.24 -11.41 -17.19
CA PRO A 245 -7.55 -10.88 -18.53
C PRO A 245 -6.44 -9.97 -19.09
N THR A 246 -5.51 -9.54 -18.24
CA THR A 246 -4.40 -8.67 -18.65
C THR A 246 -3.23 -8.77 -17.64
N THR A 247 -2.15 -8.04 -17.87
CA THR A 247 -0.97 -8.03 -16.99
C THR A 247 -1.28 -7.42 -15.62
N ASN A 248 -0.54 -7.83 -14.58
CA ASN A 248 -0.65 -7.26 -13.23
C ASN A 248 -0.49 -5.74 -13.23
N TYR A 249 0.36 -5.21 -14.10
CA TYR A 249 0.55 -3.77 -14.27
C TYR A 249 -0.73 -3.08 -14.75
N GLN A 250 -1.32 -3.54 -15.86
CA GLN A 250 -2.55 -2.97 -16.42
C GLN A 250 -3.71 -3.11 -15.43
N LEU A 251 -3.83 -4.28 -14.81
CA LEU A 251 -4.87 -4.55 -13.82
C LEU A 251 -4.74 -3.63 -12.59
N SER A 252 -3.51 -3.30 -12.20
CA SER A 252 -3.27 -2.34 -11.12
C SER A 252 -3.76 -0.93 -11.47
N LEU A 253 -3.56 -0.48 -12.71
CA LEU A 253 -4.11 0.80 -13.17
C LEU A 253 -5.63 0.80 -13.17
N ARG A 254 -6.24 -0.31 -13.61
CA ARG A 254 -7.69 -0.53 -13.59
C ARG A 254 -8.26 -0.50 -12.17
N MET A 255 -7.62 -1.19 -11.24
CA MET A 255 -7.98 -1.19 -9.81
C MET A 255 -7.89 0.21 -9.20
N ILE A 256 -6.86 1.00 -9.52
CA ILE A 256 -6.74 2.39 -9.08
C ILE A 256 -7.93 3.23 -9.58
N ALA A 257 -8.28 3.11 -10.88
CA ALA A 257 -9.37 3.87 -11.47
C ALA A 257 -10.73 3.51 -10.84
N LEU A 258 -11.04 2.21 -10.72
CA LEU A 258 -12.30 1.76 -10.12
C LEU A 258 -12.38 2.08 -8.63
N THR A 259 -11.27 1.98 -7.89
CA THR A 259 -11.21 2.42 -6.49
C THR A 259 -11.49 3.91 -6.36
N ARG A 260 -10.96 4.76 -7.27
CA ARG A 260 -11.27 6.20 -7.30
C ARG A 260 -12.74 6.45 -7.57
N LEU A 261 -13.34 5.74 -8.52
CA LEU A 261 -14.76 5.84 -8.85
C LEU A 261 -15.65 5.34 -7.71
N TYR A 262 -15.24 4.28 -7.02
CA TYR A 262 -16.02 3.70 -5.94
C TYR A 262 -15.95 4.52 -4.64
N LEU A 263 -14.77 5.01 -4.26
CA LEU A 263 -14.56 5.68 -2.96
C LEU A 263 -14.49 7.21 -3.05
N TRP A 264 -14.31 7.77 -4.23
CA TRP A 264 -14.17 9.20 -4.46
C TRP A 264 -13.04 9.88 -3.67
N ASN A 265 -13.24 10.13 -2.38
CA ASN A 265 -12.36 11.00 -1.56
C ASN A 265 -11.27 10.24 -0.77
N VAL A 266 -10.86 9.05 -1.18
CA VAL A 266 -9.76 8.29 -0.56
C VAL A 266 -8.40 8.77 -1.08
N ASN A 267 -7.34 8.68 -0.27
CA ASN A 267 -5.98 8.88 -0.77
C ASN A 267 -5.45 7.56 -1.34
N ILE A 268 -5.05 7.58 -2.61
CA ILE A 268 -4.54 6.39 -3.31
C ILE A 268 -3.07 6.61 -3.66
N VAL A 269 -2.22 5.66 -3.30
CA VAL A 269 -0.80 5.69 -3.58
C VAL A 269 -0.52 5.13 -4.98
N ALA A 270 0.23 5.87 -5.81
CA ALA A 270 0.90 5.30 -6.97
C ALA A 270 2.09 4.48 -6.47
N ALA A 271 1.88 3.16 -6.33
CA ALA A 271 2.84 2.27 -5.69
C ALA A 271 4.17 2.18 -6.44
N THR A 272 5.28 2.03 -5.70
CA THR A 272 6.63 1.85 -6.28
C THR A 272 6.74 0.60 -7.16
N ALA A 273 5.87 -0.40 -6.96
CA ALA A 273 5.80 -1.59 -7.81
C ALA A 273 5.33 -1.28 -9.25
N LEU A 274 4.55 -0.21 -9.47
CA LEU A 274 4.24 0.25 -10.83
C LEU A 274 5.50 0.75 -11.56
N GLU A 275 6.37 1.47 -10.83
CA GLU A 275 7.65 1.95 -11.36
C GLU A 275 8.65 0.81 -11.59
N ALA A 276 8.59 -0.26 -10.77
CA ALA A 276 9.41 -1.45 -11.00
C ALA A 276 9.09 -2.17 -12.31
N LEU A 277 7.81 -2.11 -12.76
CA LEU A 277 7.36 -2.72 -14.03
C LEU A 277 7.39 -1.75 -15.24
N ASP A 278 7.32 -0.45 -14.98
CA ASP A 278 7.42 0.61 -15.99
C ASP A 278 8.23 1.77 -15.40
N PRO A 279 9.57 1.70 -15.46
CA PRO A 279 10.45 2.67 -14.82
C PRO A 279 10.26 4.12 -15.30
N GLU A 280 9.84 4.31 -16.54
CA GLU A 280 9.69 5.64 -17.13
C GLU A 280 8.35 6.28 -16.78
N ASN A 281 7.27 5.50 -16.77
CA ASN A 281 5.92 6.06 -16.71
C ASN A 281 5.06 5.50 -15.57
N GLY A 282 5.48 4.44 -14.87
CA GLY A 282 4.63 3.72 -13.93
C GLY A 282 3.95 4.59 -12.88
N ARG A 283 4.69 5.51 -12.25
CA ARG A 283 4.12 6.47 -11.29
C ARG A 283 3.14 7.43 -11.96
N ARG A 284 3.53 8.01 -13.10
CA ARG A 284 2.70 8.96 -13.84
C ARG A 284 1.37 8.30 -14.24
N ARG A 285 1.42 7.10 -14.81
CA ARG A 285 0.21 6.36 -15.19
C ARG A 285 -0.66 6.02 -13.99
N GLY A 286 -0.06 5.69 -12.83
CA GLY A 286 -0.82 5.53 -11.58
C GLY A 286 -1.56 6.80 -11.16
N ILE A 287 -0.91 7.96 -11.25
CA ILE A 287 -1.53 9.28 -10.97
C ILE A 287 -2.63 9.59 -11.97
N ASP A 288 -2.40 9.32 -13.26
CA ASP A 288 -3.38 9.52 -14.34
C ASP A 288 -4.58 8.58 -14.22
N ALA A 289 -4.38 7.37 -13.66
CA ALA A 289 -5.44 6.42 -13.38
C ALA A 289 -6.33 6.81 -12.18
N GLY A 290 -5.89 7.75 -11.32
CA GLY A 290 -6.71 8.18 -10.18
C GLY A 290 -5.97 8.28 -8.84
N ALA A 291 -4.70 7.84 -8.76
CA ALA A 291 -3.89 8.02 -7.55
C ALA A 291 -3.54 9.51 -7.33
N ASN A 292 -3.23 9.88 -6.08
CA ASN A 292 -2.86 11.25 -5.71
C ASN A 292 -1.71 11.32 -4.70
N VAL A 293 -1.11 10.19 -4.33
CA VAL A 293 0.02 10.15 -3.39
C VAL A 293 1.21 9.47 -4.05
N ILE A 294 2.39 10.02 -3.87
CA ILE A 294 3.66 9.39 -4.25
C ILE A 294 4.56 9.22 -3.03
N MET A 295 5.32 8.12 -3.03
CA MET A 295 6.28 7.81 -1.98
C MET A 295 7.68 7.93 -2.57
N THR A 296 8.42 8.98 -2.17
CA THR A 296 9.82 9.17 -2.59
C THR A 296 10.73 8.49 -1.58
N ASN A 297 11.48 7.48 -2.02
CA ASN A 297 12.37 6.74 -1.13
C ASN A 297 13.62 7.60 -0.80
N LEU A 298 13.75 7.97 0.47
CA LEU A 298 14.87 8.76 0.99
C LEU A 298 15.84 7.94 1.84
N THR A 299 15.63 6.63 1.91
CA THR A 299 16.55 5.71 2.60
C THR A 299 17.93 5.77 1.95
N PRO A 300 19.02 5.93 2.69
CA PRO A 300 20.36 5.91 2.13
C PRO A 300 20.66 4.60 1.37
N ALA A 301 21.41 4.71 0.26
CA ALA A 301 21.68 3.59 -0.63
C ALA A 301 22.25 2.35 0.11
N LYS A 302 23.13 2.58 1.11
CA LYS A 302 23.73 1.51 1.95
C LYS A 302 22.70 0.61 2.65
N PHE A 303 21.49 1.13 2.96
CA PHE A 303 20.39 0.36 3.57
C PHE A 303 19.36 -0.09 2.53
N ARG A 304 19.08 0.76 1.55
CA ARG A 304 18.05 0.52 0.53
C ARG A 304 18.24 -0.80 -0.21
N VAL A 305 19.50 -1.17 -0.49
CA VAL A 305 19.84 -2.44 -1.15
C VAL A 305 19.40 -3.66 -0.34
N GLY A 306 19.30 -3.55 0.98
CA GLY A 306 18.82 -4.62 1.88
C GLY A 306 17.30 -4.65 2.03
N TYR A 307 16.57 -3.61 1.58
CA TYR A 307 15.09 -3.58 1.66
C TYR A 307 14.47 -4.10 0.36
N ASP A 308 14.85 -5.30 -0.03
CA ASP A 308 14.49 -5.91 -1.29
C ASP A 308 13.19 -6.72 -1.15
N LEU A 309 12.04 -6.07 -1.31
CA LEU A 309 10.72 -6.69 -1.23
C LEU A 309 10.39 -7.49 -2.50
N TYR A 310 10.83 -6.98 -3.64
CA TYR A 310 10.60 -7.54 -4.98
C TYR A 310 11.63 -6.97 -5.97
N PRO A 311 11.93 -7.69 -7.08
CA PRO A 311 12.91 -7.24 -8.07
C PRO A 311 12.46 -5.97 -8.79
N GLY A 312 13.42 -5.18 -9.29
CA GLY A 312 13.14 -3.93 -9.99
C GLY A 312 12.72 -2.76 -9.08
N LYS A 313 12.66 -2.97 -7.77
CA LYS A 313 12.45 -1.87 -6.82
C LYS A 313 13.54 -0.82 -7.05
N VAL A 314 13.13 0.42 -7.30
CA VAL A 314 14.06 1.51 -7.68
C VAL A 314 15.10 1.70 -6.59
N LYS A 315 16.36 1.50 -6.97
CA LYS A 315 17.53 1.60 -6.08
C LYS A 315 18.19 2.99 -6.12
N THR A 316 17.58 3.95 -6.86
CA THR A 316 18.12 5.30 -7.05
C THR A 316 17.42 6.37 -6.23
#